data_c244a1274ad33db97678efa7597fb55e
#
_entry.id   c244a1274ad33db97678efa7597fb55e
#
_cell.length_a   1.000
_cell.length_b   1.000
_cell.length_c   1.000
_cell.angle_alpha   90.00
_cell.angle_beta   90.00
_cell.angle_gamma   90.00
#
_symmetry.space_group_name_H-M   'P 1'
#
loop_
_entity.id
_entity.type
_entity.pdbx_description
1 polymer ?
#
loop_
_entity_poly.entity_id
_entity_poly.type
_entity_poly.pdbx_seq_one_letter_code
_entity_poly.pdbx_strand_id
1 'polypeptide(L)'
;MPSFFSSSSRDSEDEEYKKRSQQCQSWDNVARGWQKWWKTFEKDAQKVNERLVELAEIKQGDRVIDIATGIGEPAITAAKKVGVDGYVLATDISPQMLAVAKERTVSLGLQNIVEFKEVDAEKILDLQQQPLSPFAAVLCRWGLMFFPNLASTLTNIYKLLSSGGKIAAAVWSEPAKVPKLYTAIDIVTQKLGISSTTAYVHYTEILSPFSLANINIVNNALVEAGFKDIHTEYLNITFEFLSAEDYTDFAKQIIAPIRNLLANETEKRKEEIWKAVAEEVARRYCIDDDDNSTGSVVRMDNECIIIVGRK
;
A
#
# COMPACT_ATOMS: atom_id res chain seq x y z
N MET A 1 -39.31 30.68 14.40
CA MET A 1 -39.05 29.31 13.87
C MET A 1 -37.59 29.01 14.09
N PRO A 2 -37.20 28.04 14.92
CA PRO A 2 -35.80 27.67 15.09
C PRO A 2 -35.38 26.74 13.93
N SER A 3 -34.19 27.00 13.41
CA SER A 3 -33.55 26.32 12.29
C SER A 3 -33.20 24.86 12.63
N PHE A 4 -33.85 23.94 11.95
CA PHE A 4 -33.56 22.49 11.97
C PHE A 4 -32.52 22.12 10.88
N PHE A 5 -31.33 22.73 10.87
CA PHE A 5 -30.27 22.33 9.95
C PHE A 5 -28.90 22.43 10.65
N SER A 6 -28.54 21.45 11.51
CA SER A 6 -27.14 21.34 11.95
C SER A 6 -26.72 20.05 12.65
N SER A 7 -27.60 19.04 12.86
CA SER A 7 -27.16 17.80 13.53
C SER A 7 -26.58 16.76 12.56
N SER A 8 -27.15 16.58 11.37
CA SER A 8 -26.74 15.51 10.45
C SER A 8 -25.36 15.74 9.80
N SER A 9 -24.90 16.97 9.65
CA SER A 9 -23.57 17.26 9.08
C SER A 9 -22.44 17.03 10.09
N ARG A 10 -22.68 17.36 11.37
CA ARG A 10 -21.70 17.11 12.43
C ARG A 10 -21.52 15.61 12.71
N ASP A 11 -22.61 14.86 12.73
CA ASP A 11 -22.55 13.41 12.94
C ASP A 11 -21.77 12.69 11.81
N SER A 12 -21.88 13.17 10.56
CA SER A 12 -21.13 12.63 9.43
C SER A 12 -19.64 13.00 9.46
N GLU A 13 -19.29 14.21 9.86
CA GLU A 13 -17.90 14.66 10.02
C GLU A 13 -17.20 13.91 11.17
N ASP A 14 -17.90 13.68 12.29
CA ASP A 14 -17.37 12.93 13.42
C ASP A 14 -17.13 11.44 13.07
N GLU A 15 -18.00 10.85 12.25
CA GLU A 15 -17.83 9.46 11.79
C GLU A 15 -16.66 9.34 10.81
N GLU A 16 -16.51 10.28 9.88
CA GLU A 16 -15.38 10.33 8.97
C GLU A 16 -14.05 10.51 9.73
N TYR A 17 -14.01 11.42 10.69
CA TYR A 17 -12.84 11.63 11.55
C TYR A 17 -12.46 10.35 12.31
N LYS A 18 -13.43 9.62 12.88
CA LYS A 18 -13.18 8.35 13.58
C LYS A 18 -12.60 7.28 12.64
N LYS A 19 -13.15 7.14 11.44
CA LYS A 19 -12.64 6.17 10.44
C LYS A 19 -11.19 6.48 10.05
N ARG A 20 -10.88 7.75 9.83
CA ARG A 20 -9.50 8.19 9.52
C ARG A 20 -8.53 7.94 10.66
N SER A 21 -8.92 8.28 11.88
CA SER A 21 -8.11 8.04 13.07
C SER A 21 -7.82 6.54 13.26
N GLN A 22 -8.82 5.69 13.05
CA GLN A 22 -8.65 4.23 13.10
C GLN A 22 -7.72 3.72 12.00
N GLN A 23 -7.82 4.26 10.80
CA GLN A 23 -6.92 3.89 9.69
C GLN A 23 -5.48 4.30 9.97
N CYS A 24 -5.24 5.55 10.40
CA CYS A 24 -3.92 6.01 10.81
C CYS A 24 -3.33 5.11 11.91
N GLN A 25 -4.09 4.84 12.97
CA GLN A 25 -3.67 3.96 14.06
C GLN A 25 -3.34 2.55 13.59
N SER A 26 -4.10 2.02 12.63
CA SER A 26 -3.85 0.69 12.06
C SER A 26 -2.48 0.61 11.38
N TRP A 27 -2.10 1.64 10.62
CA TRP A 27 -0.79 1.73 9.98
C TRP A 27 0.34 2.03 10.96
N ASP A 28 0.12 2.90 11.94
CA ASP A 28 1.10 3.16 13.02
C ASP A 28 1.45 1.87 13.78
N ASN A 29 0.46 1.04 14.04
CA ASN A 29 0.63 -0.22 14.78
C ASN A 29 1.51 -1.25 14.05
N VAL A 30 1.64 -1.16 12.72
CA VAL A 30 2.47 -2.08 11.92
C VAL A 30 3.79 -1.47 11.45
N ALA A 31 4.04 -0.18 11.69
CA ALA A 31 5.23 0.53 11.22
C ALA A 31 6.54 -0.13 11.68
N ARG A 32 6.60 -0.62 12.93
CA ARG A 32 7.78 -1.37 13.42
C ARG A 32 7.99 -2.69 12.69
N GLY A 33 6.91 -3.36 12.30
CA GLY A 33 6.99 -4.56 11.48
C GLY A 33 7.59 -4.22 10.11
N TRP A 34 7.10 -3.17 9.48
CA TRP A 34 7.66 -2.68 8.22
C TRP A 34 9.13 -2.27 8.35
N GLN A 35 9.52 -1.61 9.46
CA GLN A 35 10.92 -1.27 9.74
C GLN A 35 11.81 -2.51 9.86
N LYS A 36 11.31 -3.62 10.45
CA LYS A 36 12.04 -4.88 10.56
C LYS A 36 12.20 -5.56 9.19
N TRP A 37 11.12 -5.63 8.43
CA TRP A 37 11.01 -6.46 7.23
C TRP A 37 11.29 -5.75 5.91
N TRP A 38 11.59 -4.43 5.93
CA TRP A 38 11.69 -3.67 4.70
C TRP A 38 12.73 -4.20 3.71
N LYS A 39 13.88 -4.72 4.19
CA LYS A 39 14.94 -5.25 3.32
C LYS A 39 14.47 -6.48 2.55
N THR A 40 13.82 -7.42 3.25
CA THR A 40 13.25 -8.61 2.65
C THR A 40 12.16 -8.23 1.65
N PHE A 41 11.27 -7.31 2.04
CA PHE A 41 10.17 -6.88 1.19
C PHE A 41 10.65 -6.12 -0.06
N GLU A 42 11.53 -5.12 0.11
CA GLU A 42 11.98 -4.29 -1.01
C GLU A 42 12.92 -5.02 -1.96
N LYS A 43 13.67 -6.02 -1.51
CA LYS A 43 14.45 -6.89 -2.40
C LYS A 43 13.59 -7.39 -3.58
N ASP A 44 12.38 -7.82 -3.27
CA ASP A 44 11.48 -8.45 -4.23
C ASP A 44 10.51 -7.43 -4.88
N ALA A 45 10.11 -6.38 -4.13
CA ALA A 45 9.20 -5.33 -4.59
C ALA A 45 9.88 -4.23 -5.42
N GLN A 46 11.22 -4.17 -5.45
CA GLN A 46 11.97 -3.11 -6.13
C GLN A 46 11.61 -2.97 -7.61
N LYS A 47 11.37 -4.09 -8.30
CA LYS A 47 10.93 -4.06 -9.70
C LYS A 47 9.60 -3.33 -9.93
N VAL A 48 8.71 -3.30 -8.93
CA VAL A 48 7.47 -2.53 -8.99
C VAL A 48 7.79 -1.04 -8.92
N ASN A 49 8.68 -0.63 -8.00
CA ASN A 49 9.09 0.77 -7.86
C ASN A 49 9.70 1.28 -9.15
N GLU A 50 10.63 0.51 -9.73
CA GLU A 50 11.30 0.85 -11.00
C GLU A 50 10.29 0.94 -12.14
N ARG A 51 9.34 0.00 -12.20
CA ARG A 51 8.33 0.01 -13.26
C ARG A 51 7.37 1.19 -13.14
N LEU A 52 6.96 1.58 -11.93
CA LEU A 52 6.16 2.78 -11.70
C LEU A 52 6.88 4.05 -12.15
N VAL A 53 8.16 4.18 -11.78
CA VAL A 53 9.01 5.34 -12.16
C VAL A 53 9.20 5.41 -13.68
N GLU A 54 9.40 4.26 -14.34
CA GLU A 54 9.54 4.15 -15.80
C GLU A 54 8.25 4.57 -16.51
N LEU A 55 7.11 3.98 -16.14
CA LEU A 55 5.81 4.23 -16.77
C LEU A 55 5.28 5.65 -16.51
N ALA A 56 5.63 6.24 -15.37
CA ALA A 56 5.37 7.64 -15.08
C ALA A 56 6.27 8.60 -15.91
N GLU A 57 7.23 8.06 -16.69
CA GLU A 57 8.19 8.81 -17.53
C GLU A 57 9.01 9.84 -16.75
N ILE A 58 9.33 9.55 -15.49
CA ILE A 58 10.06 10.45 -14.60
C ILE A 58 11.47 10.71 -15.14
N LYS A 59 11.87 11.99 -15.16
CA LYS A 59 13.15 12.48 -15.68
C LYS A 59 13.93 13.22 -14.59
N GLN A 60 15.22 13.44 -14.86
CA GLN A 60 16.05 14.31 -14.04
C GLN A 60 15.44 15.73 -13.96
N GLY A 61 15.44 16.30 -12.76
CA GLY A 61 14.87 17.62 -12.47
C GLY A 61 13.37 17.66 -12.26
N ASP A 62 12.63 16.55 -12.46
CA ASP A 62 11.20 16.50 -12.29
C ASP A 62 10.77 16.71 -10.83
N ARG A 63 9.55 17.23 -10.68
CA ARG A 63 8.82 17.27 -9.41
C ARG A 63 7.83 16.12 -9.37
N VAL A 64 7.96 15.26 -8.38
CA VAL A 64 7.15 14.03 -8.20
C VAL A 64 6.47 14.05 -6.85
N ILE A 65 5.25 13.54 -6.77
CA ILE A 65 4.61 13.26 -5.49
C ILE A 65 4.34 11.75 -5.36
N ASP A 66 4.67 11.19 -4.21
CA ASP A 66 4.35 9.81 -3.84
C ASP A 66 3.29 9.81 -2.72
N ILE A 67 2.11 9.27 -3.02
CA ILE A 67 0.96 9.26 -2.12
C ILE A 67 0.85 7.90 -1.46
N ALA A 68 0.68 7.89 -0.13
CA ALA A 68 0.74 6.69 0.71
C ALA A 68 2.12 5.99 0.57
N THR A 69 3.18 6.78 0.77
CA THR A 69 4.57 6.34 0.59
C THR A 69 5.00 5.24 1.57
N GLY A 70 4.27 5.06 2.66
CA GLY A 70 4.62 4.11 3.72
C GLY A 70 6.02 4.37 4.27
N ILE A 71 6.88 3.38 4.13
CA ILE A 71 8.29 3.46 4.57
C ILE A 71 9.23 4.05 3.51
N GLY A 72 8.69 4.80 2.53
CA GLY A 72 9.46 5.64 1.60
C GLY A 72 9.63 5.09 0.19
N GLU A 73 8.86 4.08 -0.24
CA GLU A 73 8.88 3.61 -1.63
C GLU A 73 7.48 3.73 -2.27
N PRO A 74 7.45 4.18 -3.51
CA PRO A 74 8.51 4.42 -4.51
C PRO A 74 9.21 5.79 -4.44
N ALA A 75 8.97 6.65 -3.44
CA ALA A 75 9.59 7.99 -3.32
C ALA A 75 11.13 7.94 -3.39
N ILE A 76 11.77 6.98 -2.70
CA ILE A 76 13.22 6.81 -2.71
C ILE A 76 13.72 6.45 -4.12
N THR A 77 13.01 5.56 -4.82
CA THR A 77 13.33 5.19 -6.20
C THR A 77 13.16 6.38 -7.14
N ALA A 78 12.09 7.16 -6.98
CA ALA A 78 11.88 8.40 -7.73
C ALA A 78 12.96 9.45 -7.44
N ALA A 79 13.37 9.62 -6.18
CA ALA A 79 14.42 10.57 -5.79
C ALA A 79 15.76 10.28 -6.45
N LYS A 80 16.13 9.00 -6.56
CA LYS A 80 17.33 8.59 -7.32
C LYS A 80 17.21 8.94 -8.79
N LYS A 81 16.02 8.91 -9.36
CA LYS A 81 15.77 9.19 -10.78
C LYS A 81 15.76 10.69 -11.09
N VAL A 82 15.11 11.50 -10.24
CA VAL A 82 15.03 12.96 -10.47
C VAL A 82 16.36 13.66 -10.16
N GLY A 83 17.20 13.09 -9.29
CA GLY A 83 18.52 13.62 -8.97
C GLY A 83 18.47 14.92 -8.17
N VAL A 84 19.64 15.58 -8.04
CA VAL A 84 19.84 16.74 -7.16
C VAL A 84 19.04 17.98 -7.55
N ASP A 85 18.66 18.10 -8.80
CA ASP A 85 17.88 19.22 -9.34
C ASP A 85 16.37 18.95 -9.28
N GLY A 86 15.97 17.74 -8.87
CA GLY A 86 14.58 17.31 -8.76
C GLY A 86 14.01 17.47 -7.35
N TYR A 87 12.73 17.13 -7.22
CA TYR A 87 12.02 17.21 -5.95
C TYR A 87 11.00 16.08 -5.83
N VAL A 88 10.95 15.42 -4.69
CA VAL A 88 9.95 14.40 -4.37
C VAL A 88 9.23 14.79 -3.09
N LEU A 89 7.90 14.91 -3.16
CA LEU A 89 7.04 15.03 -2.00
C LEU A 89 6.47 13.65 -1.67
N ALA A 90 6.84 13.09 -0.54
CA ALA A 90 6.35 11.81 -0.05
C ALA A 90 5.31 12.04 1.05
N THR A 91 4.09 11.53 0.87
CA THR A 91 2.99 11.73 1.82
C THR A 91 2.45 10.41 2.34
N ASP A 92 2.05 10.39 3.60
CA ASP A 92 1.36 9.27 4.23
C ASP A 92 0.46 9.77 5.36
N ILE A 93 -0.56 9.01 5.72
CA ILE A 93 -1.44 9.31 6.86
C ILE A 93 -0.78 8.93 8.20
N SER A 94 0.21 8.02 8.19
CA SER A 94 0.90 7.49 9.36
C SER A 94 2.20 8.24 9.64
N PRO A 95 2.31 9.00 10.73
CA PRO A 95 3.55 9.63 11.15
C PRO A 95 4.64 8.60 11.49
N GLN A 96 4.27 7.40 11.95
CA GLN A 96 5.24 6.35 12.28
C GLN A 96 5.87 5.74 11.02
N MET A 97 5.08 5.55 9.94
CA MET A 97 5.62 5.14 8.64
C MET A 97 6.58 6.19 8.08
N LEU A 98 6.19 7.47 8.14
CA LEU A 98 7.03 8.57 7.68
C LEU A 98 8.33 8.69 8.48
N ALA A 99 8.33 8.37 9.78
CA ALA A 99 9.56 8.35 10.57
C ALA A 99 10.55 7.32 10.02
N VAL A 100 10.10 6.10 9.72
CA VAL A 100 10.93 5.06 9.09
C VAL A 100 11.42 5.50 7.70
N ALA A 101 10.53 6.09 6.90
CA ALA A 101 10.89 6.59 5.56
C ALA A 101 11.98 7.65 5.61
N LYS A 102 11.91 8.59 6.57
CA LYS A 102 12.92 9.64 6.79
C LYS A 102 14.28 9.03 7.15
N GLU A 103 14.32 8.08 8.10
CA GLU A 103 15.56 7.39 8.49
C GLU A 103 16.21 6.70 7.28
N ARG A 104 15.42 5.98 6.47
CA ARG A 104 15.91 5.34 5.25
C ARG A 104 16.47 6.34 4.25
N THR A 105 15.76 7.44 4.03
CA THR A 105 16.15 8.49 3.09
C THR A 105 17.46 9.16 3.50
N VAL A 106 17.62 9.45 4.81
CA VAL A 106 18.88 9.98 5.35
C VAL A 106 20.04 9.00 5.17
N SER A 107 19.80 7.70 5.43
CA SER A 107 20.84 6.67 5.26
C SER A 107 21.32 6.52 3.80
N LEU A 108 20.51 6.96 2.84
CA LEU A 108 20.80 6.93 1.40
C LEU A 108 21.32 8.28 0.87
N GLY A 109 21.43 9.33 1.71
CA GLY A 109 21.88 10.65 1.29
C GLY A 109 20.87 11.44 0.45
N LEU A 110 19.57 11.09 0.52
CA LEU A 110 18.51 11.67 -0.30
C LEU A 110 17.65 12.73 0.43
N GLN A 111 18.02 13.09 1.66
CA GLN A 111 17.24 14.00 2.52
C GLN A 111 17.04 15.41 1.95
N ASN A 112 17.85 15.83 0.99
CA ASN A 112 17.71 17.13 0.33
C ASN A 112 16.81 17.08 -0.93
N ILE A 113 16.38 15.89 -1.34
CA ILE A 113 15.57 15.65 -2.55
C ILE A 113 14.14 15.28 -2.14
N VAL A 114 13.98 14.57 -1.01
CA VAL A 114 12.68 14.08 -0.53
C VAL A 114 12.19 14.90 0.65
N GLU A 115 11.02 15.51 0.50
CA GLU A 115 10.26 16.12 1.59
C GLU A 115 9.15 15.17 2.03
N PHE A 116 8.91 15.05 3.35
CA PHE A 116 7.87 14.18 3.91
C PHE A 116 6.79 15.01 4.59
N LYS A 117 5.52 14.73 4.25
CA LYS A 117 4.35 15.36 4.88
C LYS A 117 3.32 14.33 5.32
N GLU A 118 2.85 14.49 6.55
CA GLU A 118 1.68 13.76 7.04
C GLU A 118 0.43 14.37 6.39
N VAL A 119 -0.23 13.60 5.54
CA VAL A 119 -1.41 14.02 4.79
C VAL A 119 -2.29 12.82 4.50
N ASP A 120 -3.59 12.99 4.72
CA ASP A 120 -4.60 12.08 4.20
C ASP A 120 -4.75 12.29 2.69
N ALA A 121 -4.66 11.22 1.91
CA ALA A 121 -4.77 11.26 0.46
C ALA A 121 -6.08 11.91 -0.04
N GLU A 122 -7.18 11.79 0.68
CA GLU A 122 -8.46 12.44 0.35
C GLU A 122 -8.39 13.96 0.51
N LYS A 123 -7.48 14.46 1.36
CA LYS A 123 -7.23 15.88 1.62
C LYS A 123 -5.93 16.39 0.98
N ILE A 124 -5.45 15.70 -0.03
CA ILE A 124 -4.16 16.00 -0.67
C ILE A 124 -4.09 17.45 -1.24
N LEU A 125 -5.23 18.03 -1.58
CA LEU A 125 -5.30 19.42 -2.03
C LEU A 125 -5.12 20.44 -0.88
N ASP A 126 -5.27 20.07 0.38
CA ASP A 126 -5.03 20.95 1.53
C ASP A 126 -3.54 21.34 1.63
N LEU A 127 -2.65 20.59 0.97
CA LEU A 127 -1.25 20.97 0.75
C LEU A 127 -1.11 22.28 -0.04
N GLN A 128 -2.15 22.73 -0.75
CA GLN A 128 -2.15 23.92 -1.61
C GLN A 128 -2.29 25.24 -0.84
N GLN A 129 -2.16 25.29 0.47
CA GLN A 129 -2.08 26.57 1.23
C GLN A 129 -0.90 27.47 0.79
N GLN A 130 0.00 26.94 -0.04
CA GLN A 130 0.92 27.68 -0.91
C GLN A 130 0.76 27.14 -2.33
N PRO A 131 0.93 27.96 -3.40
CA PRO A 131 0.84 27.46 -4.77
C PRO A 131 1.95 26.43 -5.01
N LEU A 132 1.62 25.16 -4.80
CA LEU A 132 2.50 24.08 -5.19
C LEU A 132 2.66 24.13 -6.71
N SER A 133 3.89 24.23 -7.19
CA SER A 133 4.15 24.02 -8.61
C SER A 133 3.65 22.61 -9.00
N PRO A 134 2.99 22.45 -10.15
CA PRO A 134 2.44 21.18 -10.56
C PRO A 134 3.49 20.08 -10.59
N PHE A 135 3.07 18.84 -10.37
CA PHE A 135 3.93 17.67 -10.42
C PHE A 135 3.96 17.07 -11.82
N ALA A 136 5.13 16.62 -12.27
CA ALA A 136 5.27 15.85 -13.50
C ALA A 136 4.69 14.45 -13.37
N ALA A 137 4.76 13.87 -12.17
CA ALA A 137 4.22 12.54 -11.90
C ALA A 137 3.65 12.43 -10.48
N VAL A 138 2.63 11.57 -10.35
CA VAL A 138 2.09 11.06 -9.09
C VAL A 138 2.34 9.56 -9.05
N LEU A 139 2.92 9.08 -7.96
CA LEU A 139 3.13 7.66 -7.68
C LEU A 139 2.23 7.22 -6.52
N CYS A 140 1.77 5.95 -6.55
CA CYS A 140 1.05 5.34 -5.44
C CYS A 140 1.19 3.82 -5.49
N ARG A 141 2.08 3.25 -4.67
CA ARG A 141 2.29 1.80 -4.59
C ARG A 141 1.47 1.20 -3.46
N TRP A 142 0.47 0.39 -3.80
CA TRP A 142 -0.41 -0.32 -2.85
C TRP A 142 -1.13 0.59 -1.84
N GLY A 143 -1.35 1.86 -2.20
CA GLY A 143 -2.11 2.82 -1.41
C GLY A 143 -3.56 2.96 -1.84
N LEU A 144 -3.84 3.02 -3.16
CA LEU A 144 -5.17 3.30 -3.71
C LEU A 144 -6.28 2.41 -3.14
N MET A 145 -5.95 1.15 -2.81
CA MET A 145 -6.87 0.14 -2.26
C MET A 145 -7.48 0.55 -0.90
N PHE A 146 -6.85 1.51 -0.25
CA PHE A 146 -7.22 1.98 1.08
C PHE A 146 -7.83 3.38 1.10
N PHE A 147 -8.20 3.92 -0.06
CA PHE A 147 -8.86 5.21 -0.15
C PHE A 147 -10.38 5.04 -0.16
N PRO A 148 -11.10 5.50 0.88
CA PRO A 148 -12.55 5.34 0.98
C PRO A 148 -13.30 5.95 -0.21
N ASN A 149 -12.82 7.09 -0.73
CA ASN A 149 -13.41 7.79 -1.85
C ASN A 149 -12.43 7.89 -3.03
N LEU A 150 -12.22 6.76 -3.71
CA LEU A 150 -11.27 6.65 -4.81
C LEU A 150 -11.52 7.69 -5.92
N ALA A 151 -12.79 7.90 -6.33
CA ALA A 151 -13.13 8.82 -7.42
C ALA A 151 -12.76 10.28 -7.09
N SER A 152 -13.11 10.74 -5.88
CA SER A 152 -12.74 12.07 -5.40
C SER A 152 -11.23 12.22 -5.30
N THR A 153 -10.54 11.22 -4.74
CA THR A 153 -9.09 11.24 -4.58
C THR A 153 -8.38 11.31 -5.93
N LEU A 154 -8.80 10.51 -6.92
CA LEU A 154 -8.23 10.57 -8.27
C LEU A 154 -8.50 11.90 -8.96
N THR A 155 -9.67 12.51 -8.75
CA THR A 155 -9.96 13.87 -9.22
C THR A 155 -9.02 14.91 -8.60
N ASN A 156 -8.70 14.78 -7.32
CA ASN A 156 -7.76 15.65 -6.64
C ASN A 156 -6.32 15.42 -7.14
N ILE A 157 -5.92 14.18 -7.35
CA ILE A 157 -4.63 13.81 -7.95
C ILE A 157 -4.48 14.41 -9.35
N TYR A 158 -5.54 14.34 -10.17
CA TYR A 158 -5.55 14.96 -11.50
C TYR A 158 -5.24 16.48 -11.45
N LYS A 159 -5.76 17.19 -10.45
CA LYS A 159 -5.51 18.62 -10.28
C LYS A 159 -4.05 18.94 -9.92
N LEU A 160 -3.37 18.05 -9.18
CA LEU A 160 -1.96 18.21 -8.79
C LEU A 160 -0.99 18.07 -9.97
N LEU A 161 -1.35 17.35 -11.02
CA LEU A 161 -0.48 17.09 -12.15
C LEU A 161 -0.37 18.30 -13.08
N SER A 162 0.81 18.48 -13.67
CA SER A 162 1.02 19.34 -14.83
C SER A 162 0.29 18.79 -16.06
N SER A 163 0.09 19.63 -17.09
CA SER A 163 -0.42 19.15 -18.38
C SER A 163 0.54 18.09 -18.96
N GLY A 164 0.01 16.94 -19.35
CA GLY A 164 0.78 15.79 -19.82
C GLY A 164 1.43 14.95 -18.71
N GLY A 165 1.30 15.37 -17.43
CA GLY A 165 1.78 14.60 -16.29
C GLY A 165 1.02 13.29 -16.11
N LYS A 166 1.62 12.34 -15.41
CA LYS A 166 1.08 10.99 -15.26
C LYS A 166 0.87 10.58 -13.80
N ILE A 167 -0.18 9.79 -13.57
CA ILE A 167 -0.26 8.92 -12.39
C ILE A 167 0.26 7.53 -12.78
N ALA A 168 1.09 6.93 -11.92
CA ALA A 168 1.42 5.51 -11.98
C ALA A 168 1.19 4.88 -10.61
N ALA A 169 0.35 3.85 -10.57
CA ALA A 169 -0.04 3.20 -9.33
C ALA A 169 0.04 1.67 -9.45
N ALA A 170 0.24 1.00 -8.30
CA ALA A 170 0.17 -0.44 -8.20
C ALA A 170 -0.87 -0.86 -7.16
N VAL A 171 -1.68 -1.86 -7.49
CA VAL A 171 -2.63 -2.51 -6.59
C VAL A 171 -2.43 -4.02 -6.64
N TRP A 172 -2.90 -4.75 -5.63
CA TRP A 172 -2.88 -6.21 -5.67
C TRP A 172 -3.98 -6.74 -6.60
N SER A 173 -3.66 -7.85 -7.25
CA SER A 173 -4.61 -8.62 -8.06
C SER A 173 -5.56 -9.44 -7.17
N GLU A 174 -6.27 -10.40 -7.74
CA GLU A 174 -7.21 -11.27 -7.03
C GLU A 174 -6.53 -12.04 -5.89
N PRO A 175 -7.23 -12.30 -4.77
CA PRO A 175 -6.67 -12.99 -3.60
C PRO A 175 -5.90 -14.27 -3.94
N ALA A 176 -6.45 -15.11 -4.82
CA ALA A 176 -5.82 -16.38 -5.23
C ALA A 176 -4.46 -16.21 -5.92
N LYS A 177 -4.20 -15.00 -6.47
CA LYS A 177 -2.93 -14.65 -7.13
C LYS A 177 -1.97 -13.88 -6.24
N VAL A 178 -2.30 -13.69 -4.95
CA VAL A 178 -1.47 -12.97 -3.98
C VAL A 178 -1.27 -13.79 -2.71
N PRO A 179 -0.65 -14.98 -2.82
CA PRO A 179 -0.53 -15.92 -1.71
C PRO A 179 0.20 -15.33 -0.49
N LYS A 180 1.13 -14.39 -0.67
CA LYS A 180 1.81 -13.72 0.44
C LYS A 180 0.85 -13.06 1.45
N LEU A 181 -0.27 -12.52 0.99
CA LEU A 181 -1.28 -11.92 1.85
C LEU A 181 -2.42 -12.89 2.14
N TYR A 182 -2.92 -13.55 1.10
CA TYR A 182 -4.14 -14.34 1.18
C TYR A 182 -3.98 -15.60 2.01
N THR A 183 -2.84 -16.31 1.93
CA THR A 183 -2.65 -17.60 2.63
C THR A 183 -2.84 -17.47 4.13
N ALA A 184 -2.19 -16.51 4.77
CA ALA A 184 -2.35 -16.31 6.22
C ALA A 184 -3.77 -15.87 6.58
N ILE A 185 -4.38 -14.99 5.80
CA ILE A 185 -5.76 -14.52 6.02
C ILE A 185 -6.74 -15.69 5.91
N ASP A 186 -6.63 -16.52 4.87
CA ASP A 186 -7.49 -17.68 4.62
C ASP A 186 -7.42 -18.70 5.78
N ILE A 187 -6.22 -19.05 6.21
CA ILE A 187 -6.03 -20.03 7.31
C ILE A 187 -6.58 -19.46 8.64
N VAL A 188 -6.29 -18.20 8.94
CA VAL A 188 -6.79 -17.55 10.17
C VAL A 188 -8.31 -17.54 10.19
N THR A 189 -8.96 -17.16 9.10
CA THR A 189 -10.42 -17.10 9.00
C THR A 189 -11.05 -18.47 9.11
N GLN A 190 -10.47 -19.50 8.46
CA GLN A 190 -10.93 -20.88 8.59
C GLN A 190 -10.82 -21.38 10.05
N LYS A 191 -9.71 -21.10 10.74
CA LYS A 191 -9.50 -21.50 12.15
C LYS A 191 -10.44 -20.78 13.12
N LEU A 192 -10.90 -19.59 12.77
CA LEU A 192 -11.90 -18.82 13.52
C LEU A 192 -13.35 -19.24 13.20
N GLY A 193 -13.55 -20.15 12.22
CA GLY A 193 -14.88 -20.54 11.76
C GLY A 193 -15.62 -19.44 11.00
N ILE A 194 -14.89 -18.45 10.49
CA ILE A 194 -15.42 -17.38 9.64
C ILE A 194 -15.54 -17.94 8.22
N SER A 195 -16.74 -17.88 7.63
CA SER A 195 -16.93 -18.30 6.25
C SER A 195 -16.00 -17.54 5.31
N SER A 196 -15.35 -18.24 4.40
CA SER A 196 -14.49 -17.62 3.37
C SER A 196 -15.25 -16.57 2.56
N THR A 197 -16.54 -16.78 2.29
CA THR A 197 -17.41 -15.80 1.64
C THR A 197 -17.62 -14.56 2.51
N THR A 198 -17.83 -14.72 3.81
CA THR A 198 -18.00 -13.61 4.76
C THR A 198 -16.68 -12.87 4.95
N ALA A 199 -15.56 -13.59 5.04
CA ALA A 199 -14.24 -12.98 5.09
C ALA A 199 -13.93 -12.22 3.79
N TYR A 200 -14.23 -12.80 2.63
CA TYR A 200 -14.03 -12.17 1.33
C TYR A 200 -14.87 -10.88 1.19
N VAL A 201 -16.16 -10.91 1.54
CA VAL A 201 -17.06 -9.74 1.55
C VAL A 201 -16.55 -8.70 2.54
N HIS A 202 -16.17 -9.10 3.75
CA HIS A 202 -15.63 -8.18 4.76
C HIS A 202 -14.30 -7.54 4.31
N TYR A 203 -13.50 -8.25 3.50
CA TYR A 203 -12.25 -7.74 2.93
C TYR A 203 -12.43 -6.97 1.62
N THR A 204 -13.54 -7.12 0.90
CA THR A 204 -13.78 -6.40 -0.36
C THR A 204 -14.66 -5.17 -0.17
N GLU A 205 -15.44 -5.08 0.89
CA GLU A 205 -16.39 -3.98 1.06
C GLU A 205 -15.78 -2.70 1.59
N ILE A 206 -14.72 -2.75 2.44
CA ILE A 206 -14.13 -1.51 2.96
C ILE A 206 -12.62 -1.69 3.24
N LEU A 207 -11.75 -1.06 2.43
CA LEU A 207 -10.32 -0.88 2.71
C LEU A 207 -9.51 -2.20 2.82
N SER A 208 -9.78 -3.13 1.92
CA SER A 208 -9.04 -4.39 1.80
C SER A 208 -7.89 -4.26 0.81
N PRO A 209 -6.79 -5.00 1.00
CA PRO A 209 -5.75 -5.10 -0.03
C PRO A 209 -6.27 -5.51 -1.41
N PHE A 210 -7.46 -6.12 -1.49
CA PHE A 210 -8.06 -6.65 -2.69
C PHE A 210 -9.28 -5.84 -3.20
N SER A 211 -9.57 -4.68 -2.61
CA SER A 211 -10.72 -3.84 -2.97
C SER A 211 -10.69 -3.38 -4.43
N LEU A 212 -9.51 -3.31 -5.04
CA LEU A 212 -9.28 -2.88 -6.42
C LEU A 212 -8.80 -4.02 -7.34
N ALA A 213 -8.96 -5.27 -6.94
CA ALA A 213 -8.61 -6.42 -7.78
C ALA A 213 -9.42 -6.47 -9.09
N ASN A 214 -10.66 -5.95 -9.07
CA ASN A 214 -11.40 -5.67 -10.29
C ASN A 214 -10.91 -4.36 -10.90
N ILE A 215 -10.02 -4.45 -11.88
CA ILE A 215 -9.37 -3.31 -12.52
C ILE A 215 -10.34 -2.30 -13.15
N ASN A 216 -11.54 -2.73 -13.53
CA ASN A 216 -12.54 -1.83 -14.09
C ASN A 216 -12.95 -0.73 -13.11
N ILE A 217 -12.87 -0.98 -11.80
CA ILE A 217 -13.17 0.03 -10.77
C ILE A 217 -12.19 1.20 -10.90
N VAL A 218 -10.88 0.90 -10.97
CA VAL A 218 -9.84 1.94 -11.08
C VAL A 218 -9.88 2.62 -12.43
N ASN A 219 -10.01 1.84 -13.52
CA ASN A 219 -10.06 2.39 -14.87
C ASN A 219 -11.23 3.35 -15.05
N ASN A 220 -12.42 3.00 -14.59
CA ASN A 220 -13.58 3.88 -14.65
C ASN A 220 -13.37 5.15 -13.82
N ALA A 221 -12.83 5.02 -12.60
CA ALA A 221 -12.56 6.17 -11.75
C ALA A 221 -11.49 7.12 -12.35
N LEU A 222 -10.48 6.58 -13.05
CA LEU A 222 -9.51 7.39 -13.79
C LEU A 222 -10.16 8.13 -14.96
N VAL A 223 -11.02 7.46 -15.75
CA VAL A 223 -11.76 8.09 -16.85
C VAL A 223 -12.64 9.22 -16.31
N GLU A 224 -13.40 8.98 -15.24
CA GLU A 224 -14.26 9.97 -14.60
C GLU A 224 -13.47 11.16 -14.05
N ALA A 225 -12.26 10.94 -13.53
CA ALA A 225 -11.37 12.00 -13.08
C ALA A 225 -10.75 12.82 -14.23
N GLY A 226 -10.88 12.38 -15.49
CA GLY A 226 -10.40 13.08 -16.69
C GLY A 226 -9.08 12.55 -17.27
N PHE A 227 -8.52 11.47 -16.72
CA PHE A 227 -7.30 10.86 -17.25
C PHE A 227 -7.54 10.24 -18.63
N LYS A 228 -6.51 10.28 -19.45
CA LYS A 228 -6.45 9.71 -20.81
C LYS A 228 -5.30 8.72 -20.89
N ASP A 229 -5.17 8.05 -22.03
CA ASP A 229 -4.09 7.08 -22.31
C ASP A 229 -3.91 6.09 -21.15
N ILE A 230 -5.04 5.59 -20.62
CA ILE A 230 -5.02 4.66 -19.49
C ILE A 230 -4.46 3.33 -19.96
N HIS A 231 -3.41 2.90 -19.29
CA HIS A 231 -2.72 1.63 -19.52
C HIS A 231 -2.71 0.78 -18.27
N THR A 232 -2.92 -0.52 -18.42
CA THR A 232 -2.90 -1.50 -17.35
C THR A 232 -2.00 -2.66 -17.74
N GLU A 233 -1.12 -3.09 -16.84
CA GLU A 233 -0.32 -4.29 -17.00
C GLU A 233 -0.30 -5.12 -15.70
N TYR A 234 -0.01 -6.41 -15.84
CA TYR A 234 0.15 -7.35 -14.73
C TYR A 234 1.62 -7.67 -14.55
N LEU A 235 2.09 -7.57 -13.31
CA LEU A 235 3.47 -7.85 -12.96
C LEU A 235 3.55 -8.91 -11.87
N ASN A 236 4.26 -10.00 -12.13
CA ASN A 236 4.52 -11.03 -11.14
C ASN A 236 5.74 -10.67 -10.29
N ILE A 237 5.57 -10.87 -8.97
CA ILE A 237 6.58 -10.61 -7.95
C ILE A 237 6.71 -11.88 -7.11
N THR A 238 7.91 -12.44 -7.06
CA THR A 238 8.21 -13.58 -6.19
C THR A 238 8.76 -13.06 -4.87
N PHE A 239 8.07 -13.34 -3.77
CA PHE A 239 8.58 -13.08 -2.42
C PHE A 239 9.22 -14.33 -1.85
N GLU A 240 10.42 -14.17 -1.29
CA GLU A 240 11.19 -15.24 -0.68
C GLU A 240 11.35 -15.00 0.83
N PHE A 241 11.16 -16.08 1.61
CA PHE A 241 11.40 -16.10 3.05
C PHE A 241 12.30 -17.27 3.39
N LEU A 242 13.10 -17.12 4.44
CA LEU A 242 14.07 -18.14 4.85
C LEU A 242 13.41 -19.44 5.33
N SER A 243 12.18 -19.37 5.84
CA SER A 243 11.38 -20.52 6.27
C SER A 243 9.91 -20.19 6.38
N ALA A 244 9.06 -21.15 6.66
CA ALA A 244 7.64 -20.95 6.95
C ALA A 244 7.41 -20.18 8.25
N GLU A 245 8.28 -20.32 9.23
CA GLU A 245 8.29 -19.54 10.47
C GLU A 245 8.64 -18.08 10.21
N ASP A 246 9.63 -17.82 9.33
CA ASP A 246 10.04 -16.49 8.92
C ASP A 246 8.88 -15.75 8.21
N TYR A 247 8.21 -16.43 7.26
CA TYR A 247 6.97 -15.92 6.67
C TYR A 247 5.89 -15.66 7.73
N THR A 248 5.71 -16.57 8.67
CA THR A 248 4.68 -16.44 9.71
C THR A 248 4.95 -15.23 10.60
N ASP A 249 6.21 -14.99 10.95
CA ASP A 249 6.63 -13.81 11.70
C ASP A 249 6.43 -12.51 10.91
N PHE A 250 6.71 -12.54 9.62
CA PHE A 250 6.36 -11.44 8.70
C PHE A 250 4.85 -11.17 8.71
N ALA A 251 4.02 -12.20 8.51
CA ALA A 251 2.57 -12.07 8.45
C ALA A 251 1.98 -11.49 9.73
N LYS A 252 2.45 -11.94 10.91
CA LYS A 252 2.05 -11.42 12.24
C LYS A 252 2.29 -9.91 12.38
N GLN A 253 3.36 -9.40 11.78
CA GLN A 253 3.83 -8.04 12.00
C GLN A 253 3.33 -7.06 10.94
N ILE A 254 3.06 -7.53 9.72
CA ILE A 254 2.74 -6.69 8.56
C ILE A 254 1.25 -6.70 8.20
N ILE A 255 0.56 -7.84 8.35
CA ILE A 255 -0.82 -7.97 7.87
C ILE A 255 -1.79 -7.45 8.93
N ALA A 256 -2.03 -6.14 8.90
CA ALA A 256 -2.88 -5.45 9.87
C ALA A 256 -4.28 -6.09 10.06
N PRO A 257 -5.02 -6.53 9.02
CA PRO A 257 -6.31 -7.18 9.18
C PRO A 257 -6.29 -8.41 10.09
N ILE A 258 -5.24 -9.22 10.04
CA ILE A 258 -5.13 -10.43 10.88
C ILE A 258 -5.04 -10.06 12.36
N ARG A 259 -4.35 -8.98 12.71
CA ARG A 259 -4.25 -8.52 14.10
C ARG A 259 -5.62 -8.20 14.68
N ASN A 260 -6.49 -7.56 13.89
CA ASN A 260 -7.85 -7.24 14.30
C ASN A 260 -8.70 -8.51 14.48
N LEU A 261 -8.60 -9.47 13.58
CA LEU A 261 -9.30 -10.76 13.69
C LEU A 261 -8.90 -11.53 14.94
N LEU A 262 -7.63 -11.48 15.34
CA LEU A 262 -7.10 -12.20 16.49
C LEU A 262 -7.16 -11.39 17.81
N ALA A 263 -7.64 -10.15 17.80
CA ALA A 263 -7.55 -9.24 18.96
C ALA A 263 -8.19 -9.82 20.21
N ASN A 264 -9.32 -10.52 20.08
CA ASN A 264 -10.10 -11.08 21.19
C ASN A 264 -9.77 -12.55 21.49
N GLU A 265 -8.83 -13.16 20.77
CA GLU A 265 -8.45 -14.55 20.99
C GLU A 265 -7.43 -14.69 22.14
N THR A 266 -7.47 -15.82 22.84
CA THR A 266 -6.47 -16.15 23.87
C THR A 266 -5.10 -16.37 23.23
N GLU A 267 -4.01 -16.13 23.98
CA GLU A 267 -2.64 -16.32 23.46
C GLU A 267 -2.43 -17.79 23.00
N LYS A 268 -2.94 -18.76 23.76
CA LYS A 268 -2.89 -20.18 23.35
C LYS A 268 -3.57 -20.40 21.99
N ARG A 269 -4.75 -19.78 21.78
CA ARG A 269 -5.48 -19.91 20.52
C ARG A 269 -4.72 -19.25 19.36
N LYS A 270 -4.13 -18.09 19.61
CA LYS A 270 -3.26 -17.40 18.63
C LYS A 270 -2.08 -18.28 18.23
N GLU A 271 -1.40 -18.89 19.19
CA GLU A 271 -0.28 -19.82 18.92
C GLU A 271 -0.70 -21.01 18.07
N GLU A 272 -1.85 -21.65 18.39
CA GLU A 272 -2.40 -22.74 17.58
C GLU A 272 -2.70 -22.33 16.13
N ILE A 273 -3.27 -21.14 15.95
CA ILE A 273 -3.59 -20.59 14.63
C ILE A 273 -2.31 -20.32 13.84
N TRP A 274 -1.34 -19.65 14.46
CA TRP A 274 -0.08 -19.33 13.79
C TRP A 274 0.76 -20.56 13.45
N LYS A 275 0.69 -21.58 14.29
CA LYS A 275 1.30 -22.89 13.98
C LYS A 275 0.66 -23.51 12.73
N ALA A 276 -0.66 -23.45 12.60
CA ALA A 276 -1.36 -23.94 11.42
C ALA A 276 -1.00 -23.13 10.16
N VAL A 277 -0.76 -21.82 10.30
CA VAL A 277 -0.25 -20.99 9.18
C VAL A 277 1.13 -21.49 8.75
N ALA A 278 2.07 -21.67 9.67
CA ALA A 278 3.41 -22.13 9.35
C ALA A 278 3.40 -23.53 8.68
N GLU A 279 2.63 -24.48 9.23
CA GLU A 279 2.48 -25.84 8.67
C GLU A 279 1.94 -25.81 7.23
N GLU A 280 0.92 -24.99 6.96
CA GLU A 280 0.32 -24.93 5.63
C GLU A 280 1.21 -24.18 4.62
N VAL A 281 1.93 -23.17 5.07
CA VAL A 281 2.93 -22.47 4.25
C VAL A 281 4.08 -23.40 3.90
N ALA A 282 4.59 -24.15 4.87
CA ALA A 282 5.62 -25.17 4.61
C ALA A 282 5.14 -26.19 3.56
N ARG A 283 3.91 -26.65 3.69
CA ARG A 283 3.34 -27.65 2.77
C ARG A 283 3.16 -27.14 1.34
N ARG A 284 2.79 -25.84 1.15
CA ARG A 284 2.43 -25.29 -0.17
C ARG A 284 3.59 -24.63 -0.89
N TYR A 285 4.50 -24.00 -0.16
CA TYR A 285 5.43 -23.02 -0.72
C TYR A 285 6.90 -23.25 -0.37
N CYS A 286 7.21 -24.24 0.51
CA CYS A 286 8.60 -24.63 0.69
C CYS A 286 9.12 -25.39 -0.52
N ILE A 287 10.28 -24.94 -0.99
CA ILE A 287 11.05 -25.62 -2.02
C ILE A 287 12.46 -25.87 -1.51
N ASP A 288 13.07 -26.95 -1.94
CA ASP A 288 14.48 -27.22 -1.65
C ASP A 288 15.33 -26.20 -2.41
N ASP A 289 16.25 -25.54 -1.71
CA ASP A 289 17.17 -24.59 -2.33
C ASP A 289 18.43 -25.33 -2.75
N ASP A 290 18.47 -25.75 -4.00
CA ASP A 290 19.58 -26.52 -4.59
C ASP A 290 20.92 -25.76 -4.58
N ASP A 291 20.90 -24.41 -4.45
CA ASP A 291 22.09 -23.56 -4.45
C ASP A 291 22.60 -23.20 -3.05
N ASN A 292 21.85 -23.46 -1.99
CA ASN A 292 22.22 -23.07 -0.63
C ASN A 292 22.23 -24.28 0.33
N SER A 293 23.33 -24.46 1.01
CA SER A 293 23.50 -25.45 2.10
C SER A 293 22.61 -25.20 3.35
N THR A 294 21.65 -24.26 3.28
CA THR A 294 20.84 -23.76 4.41
C THR A 294 19.44 -24.36 4.51
N GLY A 295 19.01 -25.22 3.58
CA GLY A 295 17.70 -25.91 3.68
C GLY A 295 16.63 -25.34 2.74
N SER A 296 15.37 -25.67 3.00
CA SER A 296 14.23 -25.23 2.19
C SER A 296 13.86 -23.77 2.44
N VAL A 297 13.52 -23.04 1.38
CA VAL A 297 13.02 -21.66 1.42
C VAL A 297 11.55 -21.61 1.05
N VAL A 298 10.82 -20.59 1.53
CA VAL A 298 9.45 -20.32 1.11
C VAL A 298 9.49 -19.37 -0.07
N ARG A 299 8.89 -19.77 -1.19
CA ARG A 299 8.77 -18.95 -2.40
C ARG A 299 7.32 -18.78 -2.81
N MET A 300 6.88 -17.52 -2.92
CA MET A 300 5.49 -17.17 -3.23
C MET A 300 5.44 -16.20 -4.41
N ASP A 301 4.84 -16.62 -5.52
CA ASP A 301 4.58 -15.77 -6.67
C ASP A 301 3.30 -14.98 -6.45
N ASN A 302 3.38 -13.67 -6.61
CA ASN A 302 2.27 -12.75 -6.38
C ASN A 302 2.08 -11.85 -7.60
N GLU A 303 0.84 -11.61 -7.97
CA GLU A 303 0.50 -10.73 -9.08
C GLU A 303 0.06 -9.36 -8.54
N CYS A 304 0.64 -8.29 -9.04
CA CYS A 304 0.13 -6.95 -8.88
C CYS A 304 -0.32 -6.38 -10.24
N ILE A 305 -1.23 -5.41 -10.17
CA ILE A 305 -1.75 -4.68 -11.32
C ILE A 305 -1.12 -3.29 -11.28
N ILE A 306 -0.44 -2.92 -12.34
CA ILE A 306 0.10 -1.57 -12.52
C ILE A 306 -0.82 -0.80 -13.45
N ILE A 307 -1.13 0.43 -13.06
CA ILE A 307 -2.09 1.29 -13.74
C ILE A 307 -1.44 2.64 -13.98
N VAL A 308 -1.57 3.16 -15.19
CA VAL A 308 -1.06 4.48 -15.58
C VAL A 308 -2.17 5.27 -16.25
N GLY A 309 -2.23 6.57 -15.97
CA GLY A 309 -3.11 7.51 -16.66
C GLY A 309 -2.39 8.83 -16.90
N ARG A 310 -2.67 9.51 -18.02
CA ARG A 310 -2.12 10.82 -18.39
C ARG A 310 -3.16 11.92 -18.21
N LYS A 311 -2.73 13.08 -17.68
CA LYS A 311 -3.53 14.32 -17.64
C LYS A 311 -3.58 15.02 -18.97
#